data_2f8234627173ce7f88acbedf86486b7c
#
_entry.id   2f8234627173ce7f88acbedf86486b7c
#
_cell.length_a   1.000
_cell.length_b   1.000
_cell.length_c   1.000
_cell.angle_alpha   90.00
_cell.angle_beta   90.00
_cell.angle_gamma   90.00
#
_symmetry.space_group_name_H-M   'P 1'
#
loop_
_entity.id
_entity.type
_entity.pdbx_description
1 polymer ?
#
loop_
_entity_poly.entity_id
_entity_poly.type
_entity_poly.pdbx_seq_one_letter_code
_entity_poly.pdbx_strand_id
1 'polypeptide(L)'
;MIEFRNVHASYDETLPILKGVSFSIREGEFVAFAGTNGAGKSTTMRLMNGLLKPDAGEVLIDGAPTTDLKTSQLARTVGFLFQNPDRQICSGTVRDELLFGFKALGEDGPAAQERVDEAMDAFGFHADDDPFLLNRGARQLLALASVIVLKPRVLVLDEPTTGLDYRECVKVMGAVRDLHERGATVIMVCHDMEVVADYAERVIVMSDGRVVDDGPTFDVLRNRATLERASLVPPQVTAVSLDLADRRKDLAAVAVARANTLDEMEAAVVALAGAAGNLAIGAATAEGSR
;
A
#
# COMPACT_ATOMS: atom_id res chain seq x y z
N MET A 1 1.47 0.35 17.33
CA MET A 1 1.28 -1.05 16.88
C MET A 1 -0.22 -1.33 16.73
N ILE A 2 -0.61 -2.07 15.69
CA ILE A 2 -2.00 -2.49 15.44
C ILE A 2 -2.09 -4.00 15.58
N GLU A 3 -3.10 -4.50 16.29
CA GLU A 3 -3.33 -5.93 16.45
C GLU A 3 -4.80 -6.28 16.17
N PHE A 4 -4.99 -7.34 15.41
CA PHE A 4 -6.27 -8.01 15.21
C PHE A 4 -6.22 -9.38 15.87
N ARG A 5 -7.14 -9.66 16.79
CA ARG A 5 -7.20 -10.90 17.54
C ARG A 5 -8.53 -11.59 17.30
N ASN A 6 -8.54 -12.60 16.44
CA ASN A 6 -9.72 -13.41 16.08
C ASN A 6 -10.96 -12.54 15.72
N VAL A 7 -10.76 -11.54 14.86
CA VAL A 7 -11.76 -10.54 14.56
C VAL A 7 -12.82 -11.06 13.61
N HIS A 8 -14.08 -10.92 14.00
CA HIS A 8 -15.26 -11.11 13.17
C HIS A 8 -15.95 -9.77 12.96
N ALA A 9 -16.45 -9.52 11.75
CA ALA A 9 -17.16 -8.30 11.45
C ALA A 9 -18.16 -8.50 10.31
N SER A 10 -19.31 -7.84 10.42
CA SER A 10 -20.37 -7.80 9.42
C SER A 10 -20.90 -6.37 9.26
N TYR A 11 -21.62 -6.08 8.19
CA TYR A 11 -22.40 -4.83 8.07
C TYR A 11 -23.86 -5.05 8.47
N ASP A 12 -24.32 -6.30 8.40
CA ASP A 12 -25.60 -6.76 8.92
C ASP A 12 -25.44 -8.15 9.54
N GLU A 13 -26.39 -8.57 10.35
CA GLU A 13 -26.34 -9.84 11.10
C GLU A 13 -26.33 -11.09 10.20
N THR A 14 -26.60 -10.95 8.89
CA THR A 14 -26.80 -12.08 7.97
C THR A 14 -25.57 -12.41 7.13
N LEU A 15 -24.64 -11.45 6.95
CA LEU A 15 -23.51 -11.60 6.03
C LEU A 15 -22.15 -11.31 6.71
N PRO A 16 -21.50 -12.33 7.29
CA PRO A 16 -20.19 -12.16 7.88
C PRO A 16 -19.13 -11.87 6.80
N ILE A 17 -18.41 -10.74 6.96
CA ILE A 17 -17.36 -10.30 6.05
C ILE A 17 -15.99 -10.74 6.55
N LEU A 18 -15.70 -10.55 7.85
CA LEU A 18 -14.48 -11.05 8.46
C LEU A 18 -14.80 -12.28 9.30
N LYS A 19 -13.96 -13.31 9.16
CA LYS A 19 -14.21 -14.65 9.71
C LYS A 19 -13.02 -15.13 10.55
N GLY A 20 -12.74 -14.43 11.67
CA GLY A 20 -11.65 -14.78 12.58
C GLY A 20 -10.29 -14.31 12.09
N VAL A 21 -10.19 -13.04 11.68
CA VAL A 21 -8.96 -12.43 11.19
C VAL A 21 -8.02 -12.11 12.34
N SER A 22 -6.74 -12.53 12.20
CA SER A 22 -5.69 -12.26 13.18
C SER A 22 -4.40 -11.90 12.48
N PHE A 23 -3.79 -10.77 12.83
CA PHE A 23 -2.46 -10.32 12.42
C PHE A 23 -1.99 -9.19 13.33
N SER A 24 -0.74 -8.80 13.23
CA SER A 24 -0.20 -7.61 13.89
C SER A 24 0.65 -6.79 12.92
N ILE A 25 0.61 -5.46 13.06
CA ILE A 25 1.44 -4.51 12.30
C ILE A 25 2.27 -3.74 13.31
N ARG A 26 3.58 -3.70 13.12
CA ARG A 26 4.52 -2.97 13.98
C ARG A 26 4.57 -1.50 13.59
N GLU A 27 5.06 -0.68 14.50
CA GLU A 27 5.35 0.72 14.20
C GLU A 27 6.43 0.82 13.13
N GLY A 28 6.22 1.72 12.16
CA GLY A 28 7.15 1.94 11.06
C GLY A 28 7.11 0.89 9.95
N GLU A 29 6.20 -0.10 9.93
CA GLU A 29 6.04 -1.02 8.81
C GLU A 29 5.26 -0.36 7.65
N PHE A 30 5.61 -0.70 6.41
CA PHE A 30 4.77 -0.46 5.23
C PHE A 30 4.13 -1.78 4.78
N VAL A 31 2.83 -1.92 5.07
CA VAL A 31 2.07 -3.16 4.82
C VAL A 31 1.02 -2.95 3.74
N ALA A 32 1.00 -3.79 2.71
CA ALA A 32 -0.06 -3.82 1.72
C ALA A 32 -1.06 -4.95 2.01
N PHE A 33 -2.35 -4.66 1.84
CA PHE A 33 -3.42 -5.65 1.82
C PHE A 33 -3.82 -5.95 0.38
N ALA A 34 -3.68 -7.21 -0.02
CA ALA A 34 -4.03 -7.71 -1.35
C ALA A 34 -5.15 -8.76 -1.27
N GLY A 35 -5.79 -9.08 -2.39
CA GLY A 35 -6.83 -10.10 -2.48
C GLY A 35 -8.03 -9.64 -3.32
N THR A 36 -8.95 -10.57 -3.57
CA THR A 36 -10.14 -10.33 -4.41
C THR A 36 -11.07 -9.24 -3.86
N ASN A 37 -11.93 -8.70 -4.73
CA ASN A 37 -13.02 -7.84 -4.31
C ASN A 37 -13.95 -8.62 -3.36
N GLY A 38 -14.37 -7.95 -2.28
CA GLY A 38 -15.19 -8.60 -1.24
C GLY A 38 -14.42 -9.46 -0.24
N ALA A 39 -13.08 -9.57 -0.33
CA ALA A 39 -12.27 -10.32 0.63
C ALA A 39 -12.23 -9.74 2.06
N GLY A 40 -12.78 -8.54 2.27
CA GLY A 40 -12.84 -7.90 3.59
C GLY A 40 -11.77 -6.80 3.82
N LYS A 41 -10.96 -6.45 2.82
CA LYS A 41 -9.85 -5.46 2.95
C LYS A 41 -10.32 -4.11 3.48
N SER A 42 -11.26 -3.45 2.80
CA SER A 42 -11.80 -2.14 3.25
C SER A 42 -12.55 -2.22 4.58
N THR A 43 -13.15 -3.39 4.89
CA THR A 43 -13.75 -3.64 6.21
C THR A 43 -12.68 -3.66 7.30
N THR A 44 -11.55 -4.35 7.05
CA THR A 44 -10.39 -4.36 7.93
C THR A 44 -9.86 -2.94 8.18
N MET A 45 -9.75 -2.11 7.12
CA MET A 45 -9.33 -0.72 7.26
C MET A 45 -10.30 0.10 8.13
N ARG A 46 -11.61 -0.08 7.96
CA ARG A 46 -12.64 0.65 8.76
C ARG A 46 -12.67 0.25 10.23
N LEU A 47 -12.21 -0.94 10.57
CA LEU A 47 -12.04 -1.37 11.96
C LEU A 47 -10.85 -0.67 12.62
N MET A 48 -9.78 -0.37 11.86
CA MET A 48 -8.59 0.32 12.39
C MET A 48 -8.88 1.78 12.78
N ASN A 49 -9.77 2.45 12.08
CA ASN A 49 -10.11 3.85 12.37
C ASN A 49 -11.40 4.01 13.21
N GLY A 50 -12.00 2.90 13.64
CA GLY A 50 -13.20 2.88 14.47
C GLY A 50 -14.49 3.28 13.76
N LEU A 51 -14.51 3.37 12.41
CA LEU A 51 -15.72 3.55 11.62
C LEU A 51 -16.61 2.30 11.62
N LEU A 52 -16.02 1.15 11.89
CA LEU A 52 -16.73 -0.10 12.15
C LEU A 52 -16.22 -0.68 13.47
N LYS A 53 -17.09 -1.37 14.20
CA LYS A 53 -16.74 -2.11 15.41
C LYS A 53 -16.76 -3.61 15.10
N PRO A 54 -15.87 -4.42 15.70
CA PRO A 54 -15.91 -5.86 15.52
C PRO A 54 -17.14 -6.48 16.22
N ASP A 55 -17.72 -7.51 15.62
CA ASP A 55 -18.82 -8.30 16.22
C ASP A 55 -18.27 -9.25 17.30
N ALA A 56 -17.04 -9.77 17.09
CA ALA A 56 -16.30 -10.58 18.03
C ALA A 56 -14.79 -10.45 17.80
N GLY A 57 -14.00 -10.78 18.81
CA GLY A 57 -12.55 -10.55 18.81
C GLY A 57 -12.22 -9.10 19.18
N GLU A 58 -10.97 -8.71 18.98
CA GLU A 58 -10.47 -7.39 19.41
C GLU A 58 -9.61 -6.77 18.31
N VAL A 59 -9.76 -5.46 18.11
CA VAL A 59 -8.84 -4.62 17.34
C VAL A 59 -8.19 -3.64 18.29
N LEU A 60 -6.86 -3.69 18.41
CA LEU A 60 -6.10 -2.88 19.33
C LEU A 60 -5.20 -1.90 18.55
N ILE A 61 -5.14 -0.66 19.03
CA ILE A 61 -4.17 0.35 18.58
C ILE A 61 -3.38 0.80 19.80
N ASP A 62 -2.06 0.61 19.77
CA ASP A 62 -1.16 0.84 20.90
C ASP A 62 -1.64 0.14 22.20
N GLY A 63 -2.23 -1.06 22.07
CA GLY A 63 -2.75 -1.86 23.17
C GLY A 63 -4.14 -1.44 23.67
N ALA A 64 -4.73 -0.35 23.15
CA ALA A 64 -6.08 0.08 23.52
C ALA A 64 -7.11 -0.49 22.51
N PRO A 65 -8.22 -1.11 22.97
CA PRO A 65 -9.27 -1.58 22.10
C PRO A 65 -9.96 -0.43 21.35
N THR A 66 -10.15 -0.57 20.05
CA THR A 66 -10.85 0.45 19.25
C THR A 66 -12.32 0.62 19.66
N THR A 67 -12.90 -0.36 20.33
CA THR A 67 -14.25 -0.30 20.89
C THR A 67 -14.38 0.73 22.01
N ASP A 68 -13.32 0.97 22.76
CA ASP A 68 -13.29 1.86 23.93
C ASP A 68 -13.00 3.31 23.54
N LEU A 69 -12.61 3.54 22.28
CA LEU A 69 -12.21 4.84 21.76
C LEU A 69 -13.28 5.38 20.81
N LYS A 70 -13.48 6.71 20.84
CA LYS A 70 -14.24 7.41 19.83
C LYS A 70 -13.42 7.53 18.54
N THR A 71 -14.07 7.54 17.38
CA THR A 71 -13.41 7.75 16.08
C THR A 71 -12.57 9.04 16.06
N SER A 72 -13.03 10.11 16.71
CA SER A 72 -12.28 11.37 16.84
C SER A 72 -10.99 11.25 17.67
N GLN A 73 -10.92 10.30 18.61
CA GLN A 73 -9.70 10.02 19.36
C GLN A 73 -8.73 9.19 18.52
N LEU A 74 -9.24 8.21 17.80
CA LEU A 74 -8.45 7.40 16.85
C LEU A 74 -7.87 8.25 15.71
N ALA A 75 -8.62 9.26 15.23
CA ALA A 75 -8.18 10.18 14.18
C ALA A 75 -6.93 11.01 14.54
N ARG A 76 -6.57 11.11 15.83
CA ARG A 76 -5.28 11.72 16.25
C ARG A 76 -4.06 10.83 15.93
N THR A 77 -4.28 9.53 15.82
CA THR A 77 -3.22 8.53 15.59
C THR A 77 -3.30 7.97 14.18
N VAL A 78 -4.51 7.70 13.69
CA VAL A 78 -4.78 7.02 12.42
C VAL A 78 -5.37 8.00 11.42
N GLY A 79 -4.56 8.43 10.45
CA GLY A 79 -5.03 9.11 9.26
C GLY A 79 -5.62 8.13 8.26
N PHE A 80 -6.71 8.49 7.59
CA PHE A 80 -7.42 7.61 6.68
C PHE A 80 -7.68 8.31 5.35
N LEU A 81 -7.22 7.72 4.23
CA LEU A 81 -7.54 8.13 2.88
C LEU A 81 -8.60 7.19 2.30
N PHE A 82 -9.76 7.75 1.93
CA PHE A 82 -10.82 6.99 1.27
C PHE A 82 -10.52 6.76 -0.21
N GLN A 83 -11.00 5.64 -0.75
CA GLN A 83 -10.88 5.29 -2.18
C GLN A 83 -11.41 6.38 -3.13
N ASN A 84 -12.48 7.06 -2.75
CA ASN A 84 -13.06 8.15 -3.53
C ASN A 84 -12.82 9.49 -2.82
N PRO A 85 -12.00 10.41 -3.40
CA PRO A 85 -11.73 11.71 -2.82
C PRO A 85 -12.99 12.59 -2.66
N ASP A 86 -14.00 12.41 -3.52
CA ASP A 86 -15.27 13.16 -3.45
C ASP A 86 -16.09 12.83 -2.19
N ARG A 87 -15.75 11.76 -1.48
CA ARG A 87 -16.35 11.41 -0.17
C ARG A 87 -15.58 11.97 1.01
N GLN A 88 -14.39 12.48 0.77
CA GLN A 88 -13.50 13.02 1.80
C GLN A 88 -13.48 14.54 1.77
N ILE A 89 -13.37 15.12 0.59
CA ILE A 89 -13.33 16.58 0.39
C ILE A 89 -14.71 17.18 0.70
N CYS A 90 -14.75 18.16 1.61
CA CYS A 90 -15.99 18.77 2.07
C CYS A 90 -15.93 20.31 2.16
N SER A 91 -14.78 20.92 1.93
CA SER A 91 -14.59 22.37 2.04
C SER A 91 -14.69 23.07 0.68
N GLY A 92 -15.00 24.35 0.67
CA GLY A 92 -15.14 25.14 -0.56
C GLY A 92 -13.84 25.71 -1.10
N THR A 93 -12.73 25.62 -0.34
CA THR A 93 -11.39 26.06 -0.76
C THR A 93 -10.35 25.00 -0.37
N VAL A 94 -9.24 24.95 -1.11
CA VAL A 94 -8.10 24.07 -0.80
C VAL A 94 -7.56 24.36 0.59
N ARG A 95 -7.39 25.62 0.96
CA ARG A 95 -6.90 26.01 2.30
C ARG A 95 -7.81 25.49 3.41
N ASP A 96 -9.13 25.67 3.27
CA ASP A 96 -10.08 25.21 4.27
C ASP A 96 -10.10 23.68 4.38
N GLU A 97 -9.94 22.97 3.26
CA GLU A 97 -9.85 21.52 3.26
C GLU A 97 -8.62 21.01 4.03
N LEU A 98 -7.45 21.63 3.80
CA LEU A 98 -6.23 21.29 4.53
C LEU A 98 -6.30 21.64 6.02
N LEU A 99 -7.02 22.71 6.38
CA LEU A 99 -7.26 23.12 7.77
C LEU A 99 -8.35 22.30 8.47
N PHE A 100 -9.19 21.58 7.72
CA PHE A 100 -10.37 20.91 8.28
C PHE A 100 -10.01 19.96 9.42
N GLY A 101 -8.98 19.13 9.22
CA GLY A 101 -8.52 18.18 10.24
C GLY A 101 -8.02 18.87 11.51
N PHE A 102 -7.28 19.96 11.40
CA PHE A 102 -6.82 20.74 12.55
C PHE A 102 -7.99 21.37 13.32
N LYS A 103 -8.96 21.95 12.61
CA LYS A 103 -10.19 22.50 13.22
C LYS A 103 -10.96 21.41 13.98
N ALA A 104 -11.10 20.23 13.39
CA ALA A 104 -11.79 19.09 14.01
C ALA A 104 -11.07 18.56 15.28
N LEU A 105 -9.73 18.68 15.33
CA LEU A 105 -8.91 18.30 16.47
C LEU A 105 -8.77 19.41 17.52
N GLY A 106 -9.23 20.64 17.22
CA GLY A 106 -9.05 21.82 18.07
C GLY A 106 -7.60 22.35 18.09
N GLU A 107 -6.87 22.17 16.98
CA GLU A 107 -5.44 22.47 16.83
C GLU A 107 -5.17 23.51 15.72
N ASP A 108 -6.14 24.35 15.35
CA ASP A 108 -6.13 25.28 14.23
C ASP A 108 -5.36 26.60 14.46
N GLY A 109 -4.38 26.57 15.35
CA GLY A 109 -3.50 27.70 15.68
C GLY A 109 -2.46 28.05 14.58
N PRO A 110 -1.54 29.00 14.86
CA PRO A 110 -0.52 29.44 13.90
C PRO A 110 0.34 28.30 13.32
N ALA A 111 0.69 27.29 14.13
CA ALA A 111 1.46 26.15 13.68
C ALA A 111 0.69 25.29 12.63
N ALA A 112 -0.64 25.22 12.71
CA ALA A 112 -1.46 24.56 11.70
C ALA A 112 -1.45 25.34 10.38
N GLN A 113 -1.53 26.67 10.46
CA GLN A 113 -1.46 27.54 9.27
C GLN A 113 -0.13 27.36 8.53
N GLU A 114 0.99 27.39 9.26
CA GLU A 114 2.33 27.17 8.69
C GLU A 114 2.43 25.82 7.98
N ARG A 115 1.95 24.74 8.61
CA ARG A 115 1.94 23.39 8.01
C ARG A 115 1.04 23.29 6.78
N VAL A 116 -0.06 24.01 6.75
CA VAL A 116 -0.94 24.09 5.58
C VAL A 116 -0.28 24.86 4.45
N ASP A 117 0.41 25.99 4.75
CA ASP A 117 1.17 26.74 3.75
C ASP A 117 2.30 25.88 3.15
N GLU A 118 3.07 25.18 3.98
CA GLU A 118 4.09 24.21 3.53
C GLU A 118 3.50 23.12 2.63
N ALA A 119 2.34 22.57 2.99
CA ALA A 119 1.68 21.54 2.19
C ALA A 119 1.17 22.09 0.84
N MET A 120 0.59 23.29 0.82
CA MET A 120 0.17 23.93 -0.42
C MET A 120 1.34 24.14 -1.37
N ASP A 121 2.47 24.64 -0.85
CA ASP A 121 3.68 24.84 -1.64
C ASP A 121 4.25 23.52 -2.17
N ALA A 122 4.34 22.49 -1.32
CA ALA A 122 4.89 21.18 -1.68
C ALA A 122 4.08 20.47 -2.77
N PHE A 123 2.75 20.60 -2.72
CA PHE A 123 1.86 19.95 -3.69
C PHE A 123 1.47 20.83 -4.88
N GLY A 124 1.80 22.11 -4.85
CA GLY A 124 1.50 23.09 -5.88
C GLY A 124 0.03 23.50 -5.91
N PHE A 125 -0.61 23.63 -4.74
CA PHE A 125 -2.00 24.08 -4.61
C PHE A 125 -2.09 25.58 -4.40
N HIS A 126 -3.19 26.20 -4.88
CA HIS A 126 -3.56 27.57 -4.58
C HIS A 126 -4.66 27.60 -3.51
N ALA A 127 -4.53 28.51 -2.56
CA ALA A 127 -5.36 28.58 -1.36
C ALA A 127 -6.87 28.69 -1.65
N ASP A 128 -7.22 29.51 -2.63
CA ASP A 128 -8.59 29.88 -2.97
C ASP A 128 -9.21 28.98 -4.07
N ASP A 129 -8.46 28.00 -4.58
CA ASP A 129 -8.99 27.06 -5.57
C ASP A 129 -10.19 26.29 -5.00
N ASP A 130 -11.22 26.13 -5.80
CA ASP A 130 -12.35 25.24 -5.50
C ASP A 130 -11.93 23.79 -5.71
N PRO A 131 -11.90 22.95 -4.65
CA PRO A 131 -11.52 21.54 -4.75
C PRO A 131 -12.35 20.74 -5.75
N PHE A 132 -13.63 21.09 -5.95
CA PHE A 132 -14.52 20.36 -6.86
C PHE A 132 -14.30 20.70 -8.33
N LEU A 133 -13.55 21.75 -8.64
CA LEU A 133 -13.12 22.10 -9.99
C LEU A 133 -11.77 21.48 -10.37
N LEU A 134 -11.04 20.91 -9.41
CA LEU A 134 -9.79 20.20 -9.67
C LEU A 134 -10.06 18.91 -10.47
N ASN A 135 -9.09 18.48 -11.27
CA ASN A 135 -9.15 17.16 -11.90
C ASN A 135 -9.07 16.05 -10.84
N ARG A 136 -9.35 14.79 -11.22
CA ARG A 136 -9.39 13.67 -10.28
C ARG A 136 -8.07 13.46 -9.55
N GLY A 137 -6.93 13.53 -10.25
CA GLY A 137 -5.61 13.33 -9.65
C GLY A 137 -5.29 14.41 -8.63
N ALA A 138 -5.58 15.68 -8.94
CA ALA A 138 -5.39 16.79 -7.99
C ALA A 138 -6.32 16.66 -6.77
N ARG A 139 -7.58 16.20 -6.95
CA ARG A 139 -8.47 15.90 -5.81
C ARG A 139 -7.94 14.77 -4.95
N GLN A 140 -7.42 13.69 -5.55
CA GLN A 140 -6.82 12.59 -4.80
C GLN A 140 -5.61 13.07 -4.01
N LEU A 141 -4.76 13.88 -4.63
CA LEU A 141 -3.59 14.46 -3.98
C LEU A 141 -3.99 15.43 -2.85
N LEU A 142 -5.04 16.23 -3.03
CA LEU A 142 -5.58 17.11 -1.98
C LEU A 142 -6.14 16.30 -0.81
N ALA A 143 -6.93 15.24 -1.09
CA ALA A 143 -7.45 14.35 -0.06
C ALA A 143 -6.32 13.66 0.72
N LEU A 144 -5.23 13.25 0.06
CA LEU A 144 -4.04 12.74 0.74
C LEU A 144 -3.37 13.84 1.57
N ALA A 145 -3.16 15.02 0.99
CA ALA A 145 -2.51 16.14 1.67
C ALA A 145 -3.27 16.55 2.94
N SER A 146 -4.62 16.56 2.92
CA SER A 146 -5.45 16.88 4.09
C SER A 146 -5.28 15.89 5.25
N VAL A 147 -4.84 14.67 4.96
CA VAL A 147 -4.51 13.64 5.97
C VAL A 147 -3.06 13.77 6.46
N ILE A 148 -2.11 13.82 5.53
CA ILE A 148 -0.67 13.79 5.90
C ILE A 148 -0.20 15.09 6.54
N VAL A 149 -0.87 16.23 6.30
CA VAL A 149 -0.58 17.51 6.96
C VAL A 149 -0.73 17.42 8.48
N LEU A 150 -1.55 16.50 8.98
CA LEU A 150 -1.72 16.19 10.40
C LEU A 150 -0.55 15.38 10.99
N LYS A 151 0.33 14.83 10.14
CA LYS A 151 1.45 13.94 10.51
C LYS A 151 0.98 12.75 11.35
N PRO A 152 0.03 11.93 10.87
CA PRO A 152 -0.46 10.79 11.64
C PRO A 152 0.65 9.76 11.86
N ARG A 153 0.63 9.05 13.01
CA ARG A 153 1.56 7.94 13.27
C ARG A 153 1.24 6.71 12.41
N VAL A 154 -0.02 6.53 12.05
CA VAL A 154 -0.50 5.47 11.16
C VAL A 154 -1.25 6.11 9.99
N LEU A 155 -0.89 5.78 8.77
CA LEU A 155 -1.59 6.19 7.56
C LEU A 155 -2.25 4.98 6.91
N VAL A 156 -3.57 4.98 6.84
CA VAL A 156 -4.38 3.95 6.18
C VAL A 156 -4.86 4.48 4.83
N LEU A 157 -4.56 3.77 3.76
CA LEU A 157 -4.84 4.14 2.37
C LEU A 157 -5.75 3.08 1.72
N ASP A 158 -6.97 3.45 1.37
CA ASP A 158 -7.88 2.57 0.64
C ASP A 158 -7.81 2.89 -0.86
N GLU A 159 -7.04 2.11 -1.62
CA GLU A 159 -6.81 2.24 -3.06
C GLU A 159 -6.34 3.64 -3.51
N PRO A 160 -5.20 4.14 -3.03
CA PRO A 160 -4.76 5.52 -3.23
C PRO A 160 -4.47 5.88 -4.69
N THR A 161 -4.19 4.91 -5.55
CA THR A 161 -3.76 5.10 -6.94
C THR A 161 -4.85 4.80 -7.97
N THR A 162 -6.04 4.37 -7.53
CA THR A 162 -7.11 3.96 -8.45
C THR A 162 -7.61 5.12 -9.30
N GLY A 163 -7.49 4.96 -10.64
CA GLY A 163 -7.94 5.93 -11.63
C GLY A 163 -7.03 7.14 -11.78
N LEU A 164 -5.79 7.05 -11.33
CA LEU A 164 -4.72 8.01 -11.56
C LEU A 164 -3.87 7.60 -12.77
N ASP A 165 -3.29 8.57 -13.46
CA ASP A 165 -2.23 8.29 -14.41
C ASP A 165 -0.89 8.01 -13.71
N TYR A 166 0.12 7.58 -14.46
CA TYR A 166 1.43 7.24 -13.89
C TYR A 166 2.09 8.40 -13.15
N ARG A 167 1.99 9.64 -13.66
CA ARG A 167 2.61 10.81 -13.03
C ARG A 167 1.91 11.18 -11.74
N GLU A 168 0.59 11.05 -11.71
CA GLU A 168 -0.23 11.27 -10.52
C GLU A 168 0.06 10.19 -9.47
N CYS A 169 0.18 8.91 -9.88
CA CYS A 169 0.59 7.81 -8.99
C CYS A 169 1.95 8.08 -8.33
N VAL A 170 2.95 8.50 -9.12
CA VAL A 170 4.30 8.81 -8.59
C VAL A 170 4.24 9.94 -7.55
N LYS A 171 3.45 10.99 -7.79
CA LYS A 171 3.29 12.09 -6.82
C LYS A 171 2.62 11.64 -5.53
N VAL A 172 1.50 10.91 -5.63
CA VAL A 172 0.76 10.40 -4.48
C VAL A 172 1.63 9.45 -3.65
N MET A 173 2.24 8.47 -4.30
CA MET A 173 3.06 7.47 -3.61
C MET A 173 4.40 8.04 -3.12
N GLY A 174 4.94 9.06 -3.80
CA GLY A 174 6.09 9.82 -3.30
C GLY A 174 5.80 10.48 -1.96
N ALA A 175 4.67 11.17 -1.82
CA ALA A 175 4.27 11.79 -0.56
C ALA A 175 4.02 10.75 0.57
N VAL A 176 3.49 9.58 0.22
CA VAL A 176 3.32 8.46 1.17
C VAL A 176 4.68 7.92 1.62
N ARG A 177 5.62 7.74 0.69
CA ARG A 177 7.00 7.29 0.99
C ARG A 177 7.71 8.28 1.92
N ASP A 178 7.65 9.57 1.62
CA ASP A 178 8.25 10.62 2.47
C ASP A 178 7.73 10.58 3.91
N LEU A 179 6.43 10.31 4.10
CA LEU A 179 5.84 10.16 5.43
C LEU A 179 6.33 8.88 6.13
N HIS A 180 6.42 7.77 5.39
CA HIS A 180 6.93 6.49 5.90
C HIS A 180 8.40 6.60 6.31
N GLU A 181 9.26 7.21 5.50
CA GLU A 181 10.68 7.44 5.80
C GLU A 181 10.90 8.31 7.06
N ARG A 182 9.89 9.12 7.43
CA ARG A 182 9.85 9.86 8.71
C ARG A 182 9.33 9.04 9.88
N GLY A 183 9.08 7.75 9.69
CA GLY A 183 8.73 6.78 10.73
C GLY A 183 7.23 6.48 10.86
N ALA A 184 6.37 6.99 9.98
CA ALA A 184 4.97 6.62 10.01
C ALA A 184 4.75 5.17 9.56
N THR A 185 3.81 4.50 10.21
CA THR A 185 3.32 3.19 9.77
C THR A 185 2.34 3.40 8.61
N VAL A 186 2.55 2.72 7.49
CA VAL A 186 1.67 2.80 6.32
C VAL A 186 0.95 1.49 6.09
N ILE A 187 -0.35 1.57 5.89
CA ILE A 187 -1.22 0.44 5.59
C ILE A 187 -1.99 0.77 4.32
N MET A 188 -1.81 -0.01 3.26
CA MET A 188 -2.39 0.29 1.96
C MET A 188 -3.20 -0.89 1.43
N VAL A 189 -4.44 -0.65 1.01
CA VAL A 189 -5.14 -1.56 0.11
C VAL A 189 -4.79 -1.17 -1.32
N CYS A 190 -4.27 -2.10 -2.09
CA CYS A 190 -3.95 -1.86 -3.49
C CYS A 190 -4.25 -3.10 -4.34
N HIS A 191 -4.75 -2.90 -5.56
CA HIS A 191 -4.97 -3.95 -6.56
C HIS A 191 -3.85 -4.03 -7.59
N ASP A 192 -3.04 -2.99 -7.69
CA ASP A 192 -1.88 -2.94 -8.57
C ASP A 192 -0.67 -3.53 -7.84
N MET A 193 -0.26 -4.74 -8.26
CA MET A 193 0.87 -5.43 -7.64
C MET A 193 2.22 -4.83 -8.00
N GLU A 194 2.33 -3.99 -9.05
CA GLU A 194 3.53 -3.20 -9.29
C GLU A 194 3.72 -2.16 -8.18
N VAL A 195 2.65 -1.42 -7.87
CA VAL A 195 2.67 -0.46 -6.75
C VAL A 195 2.95 -1.16 -5.41
N VAL A 196 2.37 -2.34 -5.19
CA VAL A 196 2.65 -3.13 -3.97
C VAL A 196 4.13 -3.52 -3.91
N ALA A 197 4.70 -3.99 -5.02
CA ALA A 197 6.10 -4.41 -5.09
C ALA A 197 7.10 -3.24 -4.90
N ASP A 198 6.74 -2.04 -5.39
CA ASP A 198 7.60 -0.86 -5.34
C ASP A 198 7.64 -0.20 -3.96
N TYR A 199 6.57 -0.37 -3.15
CA TYR A 199 6.40 0.42 -1.92
C TYR A 199 6.24 -0.41 -0.64
N ALA A 200 5.60 -1.58 -0.70
CA ALA A 200 5.32 -2.35 0.50
C ALA A 200 6.45 -3.31 0.86
N GLU A 201 6.78 -3.39 2.14
CA GLU A 201 7.76 -4.34 2.68
C GLU A 201 7.14 -5.71 2.99
N ARG A 202 5.83 -5.71 3.29
CA ARG A 202 5.06 -6.88 3.69
C ARG A 202 3.69 -6.85 3.05
N VAL A 203 3.20 -8.03 2.66
CA VAL A 203 1.87 -8.19 2.07
C VAL A 203 1.05 -9.15 2.94
N ILE A 204 -0.15 -8.71 3.30
CA ILE A 204 -1.18 -9.54 3.92
C ILE A 204 -2.23 -9.84 2.85
N VAL A 205 -2.39 -11.10 2.50
CA VAL A 205 -3.34 -11.53 1.47
C VAL A 205 -4.63 -12.00 2.13
N MET A 206 -5.75 -11.43 1.66
CA MET A 206 -7.08 -11.80 2.15
C MET A 206 -7.90 -12.50 1.07
N SER A 207 -8.62 -13.54 1.48
CA SER A 207 -9.60 -14.23 0.64
C SER A 207 -10.75 -14.72 1.51
N ASP A 208 -11.99 -14.52 1.06
CA ASP A 208 -13.22 -14.95 1.75
C ASP A 208 -13.27 -14.57 3.25
N GLY A 209 -12.87 -13.35 3.57
CA GLY A 209 -12.90 -12.82 4.95
C GLY A 209 -11.83 -13.37 5.89
N ARG A 210 -10.77 -14.00 5.35
CA ARG A 210 -9.67 -14.59 6.11
C ARG A 210 -8.33 -14.11 5.58
N VAL A 211 -7.32 -14.09 6.43
CA VAL A 211 -5.92 -13.99 6.01
C VAL A 211 -5.50 -15.36 5.48
N VAL A 212 -4.98 -15.39 4.26
CA VAL A 212 -4.55 -16.63 3.59
C VAL A 212 -3.05 -16.72 3.40
N ASP A 213 -2.37 -15.57 3.44
CA ASP A 213 -0.90 -15.46 3.45
C ASP A 213 -0.48 -14.13 4.10
N ASP A 214 0.72 -14.09 4.70
CA ASP A 214 1.25 -12.93 5.41
C ASP A 214 2.78 -13.04 5.49
N GLY A 215 3.50 -12.18 4.81
CA GLY A 215 4.96 -12.23 4.78
C GLY A 215 5.62 -11.12 3.97
N PRO A 216 6.95 -11.17 3.81
CA PRO A 216 7.70 -10.26 2.96
C PRO A 216 7.11 -10.22 1.55
N THR A 217 7.09 -9.02 0.95
CA THR A 217 6.37 -8.74 -0.29
C THR A 217 6.69 -9.76 -1.39
N PHE A 218 7.96 -9.99 -1.69
CA PHE A 218 8.32 -10.90 -2.77
C PHE A 218 8.19 -12.38 -2.42
N ASP A 219 8.22 -12.76 -1.15
CA ASP A 219 7.92 -14.13 -0.75
C ASP A 219 6.45 -14.47 -1.04
N VAL A 220 5.54 -13.56 -0.70
CA VAL A 220 4.10 -13.68 -0.95
C VAL A 220 3.78 -13.59 -2.45
N LEU A 221 4.34 -12.58 -3.17
CA LEU A 221 4.06 -12.36 -4.59
C LEU A 221 4.70 -13.42 -5.52
N ARG A 222 5.55 -14.29 -5.01
CA ARG A 222 6.11 -15.46 -5.71
C ARG A 222 5.41 -16.76 -5.33
N ASN A 223 4.57 -16.76 -4.30
CA ASN A 223 3.83 -17.95 -3.87
C ASN A 223 2.62 -18.21 -4.79
N ARG A 224 2.79 -19.12 -5.76
CA ARG A 224 1.75 -19.45 -6.76
C ARG A 224 0.43 -19.88 -6.12
N ALA A 225 0.48 -20.69 -5.06
CA ALA A 225 -0.73 -21.16 -4.39
C ALA A 225 -1.52 -19.99 -3.77
N THR A 226 -0.82 -19.00 -3.21
CA THR A 226 -1.41 -17.76 -2.70
C THR A 226 -1.99 -16.93 -3.82
N LEU A 227 -1.25 -16.73 -4.92
CA LEU A 227 -1.70 -15.95 -6.08
C LEU A 227 -2.97 -16.56 -6.70
N GLU A 228 -3.00 -17.86 -6.91
CA GLU A 228 -4.17 -18.57 -7.43
C GLU A 228 -5.38 -18.47 -6.48
N ARG A 229 -5.17 -18.71 -5.19
CA ARG A 229 -6.23 -18.66 -4.17
C ARG A 229 -6.86 -17.26 -4.02
N ALA A 230 -6.05 -16.21 -4.16
CA ALA A 230 -6.48 -14.84 -4.04
C ALA A 230 -6.76 -14.15 -5.39
N SER A 231 -6.65 -14.88 -6.51
CA SER A 231 -6.79 -14.37 -7.88
C SER A 231 -5.92 -13.13 -8.13
N LEU A 232 -4.68 -13.17 -7.66
CA LEU A 232 -3.69 -12.11 -7.82
C LEU A 232 -2.80 -12.40 -9.03
N VAL A 233 -2.42 -11.35 -9.74
CA VAL A 233 -1.41 -11.39 -10.81
C VAL A 233 -0.14 -10.79 -10.23
N PRO A 234 1.00 -11.51 -10.22
CA PRO A 234 2.24 -10.96 -9.71
C PRO A 234 2.77 -9.83 -10.59
N PRO A 235 3.69 -8.98 -10.10
CA PRO A 235 4.37 -7.97 -10.91
C PRO A 235 5.00 -8.59 -12.16
N GLN A 236 5.11 -7.81 -13.24
CA GLN A 236 5.57 -8.32 -14.55
C GLN A 236 6.93 -9.01 -14.47
N VAL A 237 7.89 -8.39 -13.79
CA VAL A 237 9.24 -8.98 -13.59
C VAL A 237 9.15 -10.29 -12.84
N THR A 238 8.37 -10.34 -11.76
CA THR A 238 8.15 -11.55 -10.97
C THR A 238 7.45 -12.64 -11.81
N ALA A 239 6.45 -12.26 -12.61
CA ALA A 239 5.75 -13.20 -13.51
C ALA A 239 6.70 -13.85 -14.52
N VAL A 240 7.52 -13.04 -15.21
CA VAL A 240 8.54 -13.51 -16.15
C VAL A 240 9.56 -14.40 -15.45
N SER A 241 10.05 -13.99 -14.29
CA SER A 241 10.99 -14.72 -13.46
C SER A 241 10.45 -16.10 -13.06
N LEU A 242 9.17 -16.17 -12.65
CA LEU A 242 8.50 -17.45 -12.31
C LEU A 242 8.31 -18.36 -13.53
N ASP A 243 7.93 -17.81 -14.70
CA ASP A 243 7.78 -18.58 -15.93
C ASP A 243 9.12 -19.15 -16.43
N LEU A 244 10.19 -18.36 -16.33
CA LEU A 244 11.55 -18.83 -16.66
C LEU A 244 12.03 -19.92 -15.71
N ALA A 245 11.72 -19.83 -14.42
CA ALA A 245 12.05 -20.87 -13.45
C ALA A 245 11.43 -22.24 -13.80
N ASP A 246 10.21 -22.22 -14.34
CA ASP A 246 9.53 -23.46 -14.77
C ASP A 246 10.11 -24.06 -16.04
N ARG A 247 10.47 -23.23 -17.02
CA ARG A 247 10.93 -23.66 -18.34
C ARG A 247 12.42 -24.01 -18.39
N ARG A 248 13.23 -23.42 -17.56
CA ARG A 248 14.70 -23.53 -17.56
C ARG A 248 15.20 -23.97 -16.19
N LYS A 249 15.82 -25.14 -16.16
CA LYS A 249 16.36 -25.76 -14.94
C LYS A 249 17.88 -25.62 -14.80
N ASP A 250 18.53 -24.96 -15.75
CA ASP A 250 19.98 -24.72 -15.73
C ASP A 250 20.36 -23.61 -14.75
N LEU A 251 21.55 -23.69 -14.16
CA LEU A 251 22.03 -22.76 -13.13
C LEU A 251 22.03 -21.27 -13.57
N ALA A 252 22.22 -21.02 -14.87
CA ALA A 252 22.18 -19.67 -15.42
C ALA A 252 20.77 -19.06 -15.39
N ALA A 253 19.73 -19.88 -15.54
CA ALA A 253 18.34 -19.44 -15.40
C ALA A 253 17.95 -19.14 -13.95
N VAL A 254 18.68 -19.64 -12.95
CA VAL A 254 18.32 -19.45 -11.54
C VAL A 254 18.39 -17.99 -11.11
N ALA A 255 19.39 -17.23 -11.58
CA ALA A 255 19.50 -15.80 -11.24
C ALA A 255 18.32 -15.00 -11.83
N VAL A 256 18.02 -15.19 -13.13
CA VAL A 256 16.87 -14.58 -13.80
C VAL A 256 15.54 -15.05 -13.14
N ALA A 257 15.50 -16.32 -12.74
CA ALA A 257 14.35 -16.91 -12.07
C ALA A 257 14.09 -16.38 -10.63
N ARG A 258 14.98 -15.57 -10.10
CA ARG A 258 14.87 -14.93 -8.76
C ARG A 258 14.68 -13.42 -8.81
N ALA A 259 14.76 -12.80 -9.98
CA ALA A 259 14.63 -11.36 -10.13
C ALA A 259 13.21 -10.90 -9.73
N ASN A 260 13.15 -9.87 -8.94
CA ASN A 260 11.92 -9.23 -8.46
C ASN A 260 11.76 -7.82 -9.04
N THR A 261 12.89 -7.18 -9.38
CA THR A 261 12.93 -5.83 -9.92
C THR A 261 13.53 -5.83 -11.33
N LEU A 262 13.29 -4.73 -12.06
CA LEU A 262 13.85 -4.56 -13.41
C LEU A 262 15.37 -4.58 -13.40
N ASP A 263 15.99 -3.90 -12.42
CA ASP A 263 17.45 -3.83 -12.28
C ASP A 263 18.06 -5.22 -12.00
N GLU A 264 17.43 -6.02 -11.13
CA GLU A 264 17.83 -7.40 -10.87
C GLU A 264 17.71 -8.27 -12.12
N MET A 265 16.63 -8.10 -12.89
CA MET A 265 16.42 -8.82 -14.14
C MET A 265 17.48 -8.44 -15.19
N GLU A 266 17.75 -7.15 -15.37
CA GLU A 266 18.76 -6.65 -16.28
C GLU A 266 20.15 -7.19 -15.92
N ALA A 267 20.55 -7.08 -14.65
CA ALA A 267 21.83 -7.61 -14.17
C ALA A 267 21.96 -9.12 -14.42
N ALA A 268 20.90 -9.88 -14.17
CA ALA A 268 20.88 -11.32 -14.38
C ALA A 268 20.97 -11.70 -15.86
N VAL A 269 20.29 -10.97 -16.76
CA VAL A 269 20.35 -11.19 -18.22
C VAL A 269 21.73 -10.85 -18.78
N VAL A 270 22.34 -9.73 -18.34
CA VAL A 270 23.69 -9.35 -18.75
C VAL A 270 24.72 -10.41 -18.31
N ALA A 271 24.62 -10.92 -17.09
CA ALA A 271 25.49 -12.00 -16.59
C ALA A 271 25.34 -13.28 -17.42
N LEU A 272 24.13 -13.64 -17.82
CA LEU A 272 23.85 -14.76 -18.71
C LEU A 272 24.48 -14.61 -20.10
N ALA A 273 24.33 -13.44 -20.71
CA ALA A 273 24.89 -13.13 -22.02
C ALA A 273 26.43 -13.19 -22.00
N GLY A 274 27.05 -12.66 -20.93
CA GLY A 274 28.51 -12.72 -20.74
C GLY A 274 29.03 -14.17 -20.57
N ALA A 275 28.31 -15.00 -19.81
CA ALA A 275 28.65 -16.42 -19.65
C ALA A 275 28.52 -17.21 -20.96
N ALA A 276 27.46 -16.94 -21.74
CA ALA A 276 27.25 -17.59 -23.04
C ALA A 276 28.33 -17.17 -24.07
N GLY A 277 28.74 -15.89 -24.08
CA GLY A 277 29.84 -15.39 -24.94
C GLY A 277 31.20 -16.06 -24.64
N ASN A 278 31.51 -16.24 -23.36
CA ASN A 278 32.72 -16.92 -22.94
C ASN A 278 32.76 -18.43 -23.30
N LEU A 279 31.60 -19.11 -23.24
CA LEU A 279 31.45 -20.51 -23.68
C LEU A 279 31.63 -20.66 -25.20
N ALA A 280 31.12 -19.72 -25.99
CA ALA A 280 31.27 -19.73 -27.45
C ALA A 280 32.76 -19.48 -27.87
N ILE A 281 33.46 -18.59 -27.18
CA ILE A 281 34.88 -18.30 -27.45
C ILE A 281 35.75 -19.50 -27.01
N GLY A 282 35.44 -20.16 -25.90
CA GLY A 282 36.14 -21.36 -25.42
C GLY A 282 35.94 -22.57 -26.34
N ALA A 283 34.76 -22.74 -26.95
CA ALA A 283 34.50 -23.81 -27.92
C ALA A 283 35.25 -23.56 -29.26
N ALA A 284 35.32 -22.31 -29.75
CA ALA A 284 36.02 -21.97 -30.99
C ALA A 284 37.55 -22.13 -30.87
N THR A 285 38.13 -21.90 -29.69
CA THR A 285 39.57 -22.11 -29.42
C THR A 285 39.92 -23.59 -29.25
N ALA A 286 38.99 -24.46 -28.84
CA ALA A 286 39.24 -25.89 -28.72
C ALA A 286 39.17 -26.65 -30.08
N GLU A 287 38.43 -26.17 -31.07
CA GLU A 287 38.36 -26.74 -32.43
C GLU A 287 39.54 -26.29 -33.33
N GLY A 288 40.21 -25.20 -33.02
CA GLY A 288 41.37 -24.72 -33.77
C GLY A 288 42.71 -25.36 -33.40
N SER A 289 42.72 -26.31 -32.47
CA SER A 289 43.95 -27.01 -31.98
C SER A 289 44.01 -28.50 -32.35
N ARG A 290 43.35 -28.89 -33.44
CA ARG A 290 43.48 -30.27 -34.00
C ARG A 290 44.07 -30.27 -35.38
#